data_0612e74d807fe612aecd04ba7c17fef0
#
_entry.id   0612e74d807fe612aecd04ba7c17fef0
#
_cell.length_a   1.000
_cell.length_b   1.000
_cell.length_c   1.000
_cell.angle_alpha   90.00
_cell.angle_beta   90.00
_cell.angle_gamma   90.00
#
_symmetry.space_group_name_H-M   'P 1'
#
loop_
_entity.id
_entity.type
_entity.pdbx_description
1 polymer ?
#
loop_
_entity_poly.entity_id
_entity_poly.type
_entity_poly.pdbx_seq_one_letter_code
_entity_poly.pdbx_strand_id
1 'polypeptide(L)'
;MSELLQRVEEMGVVPVVVLNDAKDAAPLAKALCEGGLPCAEVTFRTEAAEESIRIMATEFPEMLIGAGTVLTTEQVDRAVAAGAKFIVSPGFDPEIVDYCLEKGILVLPGCITPSEVAQAVKRGLSVVKF
;
A
#
# COMPACT_ATOMS: atom_id res chain seq x y z
N MET A 1 9.75 15.21 -3.10
CA MET A 1 8.71 14.18 -3.01
C MET A 1 8.98 13.12 -4.06
N SER A 2 8.88 11.84 -3.73
CA SER A 2 9.05 10.79 -4.74
C SER A 2 7.92 10.80 -5.77
N GLU A 3 8.18 10.30 -6.97
CA GLU A 3 7.16 10.17 -8.02
C GLU A 3 5.95 9.35 -7.55
N LEU A 4 6.17 8.24 -6.81
CA LEU A 4 5.09 7.44 -6.26
C LEU A 4 4.23 8.21 -5.25
N LEU A 5 4.86 8.98 -4.37
CA LEU A 5 4.14 9.78 -3.39
C LEU A 5 3.32 10.88 -4.07
N GLN A 6 3.86 11.50 -5.12
CA GLN A 6 3.13 12.47 -5.93
C GLN A 6 1.90 11.81 -6.59
N ARG A 7 2.03 10.61 -7.11
CA ARG A 7 0.89 9.86 -7.68
C ARG A 7 -0.20 9.58 -6.62
N VAL A 8 0.20 9.23 -5.38
CA VAL A 8 -0.75 9.07 -4.27
C VAL A 8 -1.50 10.38 -3.99
N GLU A 9 -0.79 11.49 -3.96
CA GLU A 9 -1.40 12.83 -3.75
C GLU A 9 -2.38 13.19 -4.87
N GLU A 10 -2.02 12.95 -6.12
CA GLU A 10 -2.87 13.22 -7.30
C GLU A 10 -4.16 12.39 -7.31
N MET A 11 -4.13 11.16 -6.77
CA MET A 11 -5.34 10.35 -6.63
C MET A 11 -6.35 10.96 -5.66
N GLY A 12 -5.88 11.68 -4.63
CA GLY A 12 -6.72 12.32 -3.63
C GLY A 12 -7.41 11.36 -2.66
N VAL A 13 -7.75 10.16 -3.12
CA VAL A 13 -8.37 9.09 -2.33
C VAL A 13 -7.70 7.76 -2.66
N VAL A 14 -7.40 6.97 -1.63
CA VAL A 14 -6.89 5.60 -1.80
C VAL A 14 -7.90 4.63 -1.19
N PRO A 15 -8.65 3.88 -1.99
CA PRO A 15 -9.60 2.89 -1.47
C PRO A 15 -8.88 1.79 -0.68
N VAL A 16 -9.37 1.52 0.53
CA VAL A 16 -8.91 0.40 1.35
C VAL A 16 -9.77 -0.81 1.01
N VAL A 17 -9.15 -1.84 0.46
CA VAL A 17 -9.83 -2.98 -0.15
C VAL A 17 -9.59 -4.25 0.65
N VAL A 18 -10.67 -4.98 0.94
CA VAL A 18 -10.63 -6.33 1.49
C VAL A 18 -11.27 -7.27 0.46
N LEU A 19 -10.48 -8.20 -0.07
CA LEU A 19 -10.94 -9.22 -1.01
C LEU A 19 -10.85 -10.60 -0.35
N ASN A 20 -11.96 -11.31 -0.30
CA ASN A 20 -12.01 -12.68 0.23
C ASN A 20 -11.68 -13.74 -0.83
N ASP A 21 -11.81 -13.37 -2.09
CA ASP A 21 -11.53 -14.25 -3.23
C ASP A 21 -10.79 -13.44 -4.32
N ALA A 22 -9.69 -13.98 -4.80
CA ALA A 22 -8.88 -13.32 -5.83
C ALA A 22 -9.61 -13.17 -7.17
N LYS A 23 -10.66 -13.95 -7.43
CA LYS A 23 -11.51 -13.80 -8.64
C LYS A 23 -12.19 -12.43 -8.72
N ASP A 24 -12.36 -11.74 -7.59
CA ASP A 24 -12.98 -10.43 -7.53
C ASP A 24 -11.99 -9.29 -7.82
N ALA A 25 -10.69 -9.58 -7.89
CA ALA A 25 -9.65 -8.58 -8.09
C ALA A 25 -9.75 -7.88 -9.46
N ALA A 26 -9.83 -8.63 -10.55
CA ALA A 26 -9.92 -8.06 -11.89
C ALA A 26 -11.22 -7.26 -12.12
N PRO A 27 -12.41 -7.73 -11.73
CA PRO A 27 -13.62 -6.92 -11.82
C PRO A 27 -13.56 -5.62 -11.02
N LEU A 28 -13.00 -5.65 -9.81
CA LEU A 28 -12.83 -4.44 -9.00
C LEU A 28 -11.84 -3.47 -9.64
N ALA A 29 -10.69 -3.95 -10.09
CA ALA A 29 -9.70 -3.13 -10.78
C ALA A 29 -10.29 -2.45 -12.01
N LYS A 30 -11.04 -3.19 -12.82
CA LYS A 30 -11.74 -2.65 -13.98
C LYS A 30 -12.71 -1.53 -13.59
N ALA A 31 -13.52 -1.75 -12.57
CA ALA A 31 -14.49 -0.76 -12.10
C ALA A 31 -13.79 0.51 -11.58
N LEU A 32 -12.69 0.37 -10.82
CA LEU A 32 -11.92 1.52 -10.34
C LEU A 32 -11.29 2.30 -11.49
N CYS A 33 -10.70 1.62 -12.47
CA CYS A 33 -10.10 2.28 -13.64
C CYS A 33 -11.16 3.00 -14.47
N GLU A 34 -12.29 2.37 -14.78
CA GLU A 34 -13.39 2.96 -15.53
C GLU A 34 -14.04 4.14 -14.77
N GLY A 35 -14.06 4.06 -13.44
CA GLY A 35 -14.55 5.13 -12.57
C GLY A 35 -13.59 6.31 -12.39
N GLY A 36 -12.39 6.25 -12.98
CA GLY A 36 -11.41 7.33 -12.90
C GLY A 36 -10.56 7.34 -11.64
N LEU A 37 -10.55 6.25 -10.86
CA LEU A 37 -9.72 6.09 -9.65
C LEU A 37 -8.84 4.82 -9.77
N PRO A 38 -7.79 4.83 -10.61
CA PRO A 38 -6.93 3.67 -10.80
C PRO A 38 -5.94 3.47 -9.65
N CYS A 39 -6.46 3.24 -8.45
CA CYS A 39 -5.68 3.09 -7.23
C CYS A 39 -6.39 2.16 -6.25
N ALA A 40 -5.64 1.37 -5.48
CA ALA A 40 -6.18 0.57 -4.38
C ALA A 40 -5.10 0.19 -3.36
N GLU A 41 -5.45 0.20 -2.09
CA GLU A 41 -4.70 -0.42 -0.99
C GLU A 41 -5.35 -1.78 -0.70
N VAL A 42 -4.76 -2.87 -1.17
CA VAL A 42 -5.27 -4.23 -0.92
C VAL A 42 -4.71 -4.72 0.41
N THR A 43 -5.58 -5.01 1.36
CA THR A 43 -5.17 -5.34 2.72
C THR A 43 -4.82 -6.82 2.91
N PHE A 44 -3.74 -7.09 3.63
CA PHE A 44 -3.31 -8.43 4.05
C PHE A 44 -4.16 -8.99 5.20
N ARG A 45 -5.46 -8.69 5.18
CA ARG A 45 -6.44 -9.24 6.13
C ARG A 45 -6.97 -10.60 5.71
N THR A 46 -6.74 -10.99 4.45
CA THR A 46 -7.18 -12.27 3.89
C THR A 46 -6.04 -12.95 3.16
N GLU A 47 -6.16 -14.25 2.95
CA GLU A 47 -5.19 -15.02 2.17
C GLU A 47 -5.22 -14.68 0.67
N ALA A 48 -6.31 -14.10 0.20
CA ALA A 48 -6.46 -13.68 -1.19
C ALA A 48 -5.68 -12.42 -1.56
N ALA A 49 -5.11 -11.68 -0.58
CA ALA A 49 -4.50 -10.38 -0.80
C ALA A 49 -3.33 -10.41 -1.80
N GLU A 50 -2.37 -11.31 -1.61
CA GLU A 50 -1.20 -11.41 -2.47
C GLU A 50 -1.55 -11.70 -3.93
N GLU A 51 -2.41 -12.69 -4.16
CA GLU A 51 -2.86 -13.04 -5.51
C GLU A 51 -3.70 -11.91 -6.13
N SER A 52 -4.54 -11.25 -5.34
CA SER A 52 -5.30 -10.09 -5.79
C SER A 52 -4.40 -8.95 -6.26
N ILE A 53 -3.34 -8.64 -5.51
CA ILE A 53 -2.34 -7.65 -5.90
C ILE A 53 -1.67 -8.07 -7.22
N ARG A 54 -1.29 -9.33 -7.36
CA ARG A 54 -0.64 -9.85 -8.57
C ARG A 54 -1.53 -9.70 -9.80
N ILE A 55 -2.80 -10.06 -9.68
CA ILE A 55 -3.78 -9.92 -10.76
C ILE A 55 -3.94 -8.46 -11.15
N MET A 56 -4.17 -7.58 -10.18
CA MET A 56 -4.36 -6.14 -10.44
C MET A 56 -3.11 -5.51 -11.07
N ALA A 57 -1.93 -5.79 -10.54
CA ALA A 57 -0.68 -5.23 -11.04
C ALA A 57 -0.33 -5.72 -12.45
N THR A 58 -0.66 -6.97 -12.78
CA THR A 58 -0.34 -7.59 -14.06
C THR A 58 -1.35 -7.19 -15.15
N GLU A 59 -2.64 -7.24 -14.84
CA GLU A 59 -3.69 -7.01 -15.83
C GLU A 59 -4.06 -5.52 -15.99
N PHE A 60 -3.76 -4.70 -14.95
CA PHE A 60 -4.06 -3.26 -14.94
C PHE A 60 -2.79 -2.46 -14.60
N PRO A 61 -1.78 -2.45 -15.49
CA PRO A 61 -0.48 -1.86 -15.19
C PRO A 61 -0.52 -0.34 -14.94
N GLU A 62 -1.58 0.35 -15.34
CA GLU A 62 -1.80 1.76 -15.05
C GLU A 62 -2.20 2.03 -13.60
N MET A 63 -2.68 1.01 -12.87
CA MET A 63 -3.10 1.18 -11.49
C MET A 63 -1.93 1.39 -10.53
N LEU A 64 -2.17 2.24 -9.56
CA LEU A 64 -1.32 2.38 -8.39
C LEU A 64 -1.82 1.43 -7.28
N ILE A 65 -1.18 0.28 -7.16
CA ILE A 65 -1.56 -0.75 -6.19
C ILE A 65 -0.60 -0.72 -5.01
N GLY A 66 -1.15 -0.65 -3.80
CA GLY A 66 -0.42 -0.82 -2.55
C GLY A 66 -0.93 -2.00 -1.74
N ALA A 67 -0.15 -2.41 -0.75
CA ALA A 67 -0.53 -3.41 0.22
C ALA A 67 -0.77 -2.74 1.58
N GLY A 68 -1.92 -3.01 2.19
CA GLY A 68 -2.28 -2.52 3.50
C GLY A 68 -2.32 -3.61 4.57
N THR A 69 -2.42 -3.19 5.82
CA THR A 69 -2.42 -4.10 6.97
C THR A 69 -1.18 -5.01 6.98
N VAL A 70 -0.05 -4.45 6.55
CA VAL A 70 1.23 -5.16 6.52
C VAL A 70 1.83 -5.11 7.93
N LEU A 71 2.08 -6.28 8.51
CA LEU A 71 2.50 -6.46 9.91
C LEU A 71 3.88 -7.10 10.06
N THR A 72 4.47 -7.59 8.97
CA THR A 72 5.78 -8.25 8.99
C THR A 72 6.61 -7.90 7.76
N THR A 73 7.93 -7.99 7.87
CA THR A 73 8.84 -7.79 6.74
C THR A 73 8.65 -8.85 5.65
N GLU A 74 8.26 -10.07 6.01
CA GLU A 74 7.90 -11.11 5.05
C GLU A 74 6.69 -10.68 4.21
N GLN A 75 5.67 -10.09 4.82
CA GLN A 75 4.53 -9.56 4.08
C GLN A 75 4.93 -8.40 3.16
N VAL A 76 5.88 -7.56 3.56
CA VAL A 76 6.45 -6.53 2.67
C VAL A 76 7.04 -7.18 1.42
N ASP A 77 7.89 -8.19 1.58
CA ASP A 77 8.54 -8.87 0.44
C ASP A 77 7.50 -9.53 -0.47
N ARG A 78 6.52 -10.21 0.08
CA ARG A 78 5.44 -10.85 -0.68
C ARG A 78 4.61 -9.84 -1.44
N ALA A 79 4.27 -8.72 -0.81
CA ALA A 79 3.50 -7.66 -1.44
C ALA A 79 4.25 -7.03 -2.62
N VAL A 80 5.52 -6.70 -2.43
CA VAL A 80 6.36 -6.11 -3.48
C VAL A 80 6.59 -7.10 -4.63
N ALA A 81 6.85 -8.37 -4.33
CA ALA A 81 7.00 -9.42 -5.34
C ALA A 81 5.71 -9.62 -6.15
N ALA A 82 4.54 -9.42 -5.54
CA ALA A 82 3.26 -9.47 -6.24
C ALA A 82 2.97 -8.21 -7.10
N GLY A 83 3.70 -7.12 -6.91
CA GLY A 83 3.58 -5.89 -7.69
C GLY A 83 3.10 -4.66 -6.93
N ALA A 84 2.99 -4.73 -5.60
CA ALA A 84 2.67 -3.55 -4.79
C ALA A 84 3.75 -2.48 -4.93
N LYS A 85 3.33 -1.22 -5.07
CA LYS A 85 4.21 -0.05 -5.23
C LYS A 85 4.39 0.73 -3.94
N PHE A 86 3.51 0.53 -2.97
CA PHE A 86 3.62 1.15 -1.65
C PHE A 86 3.08 0.20 -0.58
N ILE A 87 3.54 0.42 0.64
CA ILE A 87 3.19 -0.37 1.82
C ILE A 87 2.48 0.54 2.82
N VAL A 88 1.41 0.04 3.41
CA VAL A 88 0.67 0.72 4.49
C VAL A 88 0.62 -0.21 5.69
N SER A 89 1.04 0.28 6.84
CA SER A 89 0.89 -0.43 8.11
C SER A 89 -0.19 0.22 8.98
N PRO A 90 -0.94 -0.55 9.77
CA PRO A 90 -2.02 0.02 10.60
C PRO A 90 -1.51 0.88 11.76
N GLY A 91 -0.27 0.64 12.20
CA GLY A 91 0.41 1.40 13.24
C GLY A 91 1.85 1.67 12.85
N PHE A 92 2.55 2.45 13.69
CA PHE A 92 3.96 2.72 13.48
C PHE A 92 4.81 1.56 14.04
N ASP A 93 5.35 0.76 13.14
CA ASP A 93 6.30 -0.30 13.46
C ASP A 93 7.68 0.08 12.91
N PRO A 94 8.66 0.37 13.79
CA PRO A 94 10.00 0.75 13.37
C PRO A 94 10.67 -0.29 12.47
N GLU A 95 10.46 -1.59 12.73
CA GLU A 95 11.06 -2.66 11.94
C GLU A 95 10.56 -2.63 10.50
N ILE A 96 9.25 -2.49 10.29
CA ILE A 96 8.67 -2.40 8.94
C ILE A 96 9.08 -1.12 8.24
N VAL A 97 9.04 0.01 8.94
CA VAL A 97 9.40 1.31 8.37
C VAL A 97 10.86 1.32 7.94
N ASP A 98 11.77 0.93 8.83
CA ASP A 98 13.21 0.92 8.53
C ASP A 98 13.52 -0.07 7.39
N TYR A 99 12.91 -1.24 7.38
CA TYR A 99 13.03 -2.22 6.31
C TYR A 99 12.60 -1.68 4.95
N CYS A 100 11.45 -1.02 4.88
CA CYS A 100 10.98 -0.40 3.65
C CYS A 100 11.93 0.72 3.17
N LEU A 101 12.41 1.57 4.09
CA LEU A 101 13.32 2.65 3.76
C LEU A 101 14.66 2.12 3.22
N GLU A 102 15.22 1.09 3.83
CA GLU A 102 16.46 0.45 3.36
C GLU A 102 16.31 -0.11 1.95
N LYS A 103 15.15 -0.62 1.61
CA LYS A 103 14.85 -1.17 0.27
C LYS A 103 14.34 -0.14 -0.74
N GLY A 104 14.18 1.11 -0.34
CA GLY A 104 13.65 2.15 -1.21
C GLY A 104 12.17 1.97 -1.54
N ILE A 105 11.41 1.33 -0.65
CA ILE A 105 9.98 1.09 -0.79
C ILE A 105 9.21 2.22 -0.11
N LEU A 106 8.23 2.80 -0.81
CA LEU A 106 7.34 3.81 -0.22
C LEU A 106 6.51 3.17 0.90
N VAL A 107 6.59 3.73 2.10
CA VAL A 107 5.84 3.27 3.27
C VAL A 107 5.03 4.41 3.87
N LEU A 108 3.76 4.13 4.18
CA LEU A 108 2.82 5.04 4.82
C LEU A 108 2.36 4.41 6.13
N PRO A 109 3.11 4.62 7.23
CA PRO A 109 2.78 4.01 8.51
C PRO A 109 1.62 4.72 9.19
N GLY A 110 0.78 3.96 9.90
CA GLY A 110 -0.25 4.50 10.76
C GLY A 110 0.35 5.25 11.93
N CYS A 111 -0.10 6.48 12.19
CA CYS A 111 0.33 7.31 13.30
C CYS A 111 -0.86 8.09 13.84
N ILE A 112 -1.14 7.99 15.14
CA ILE A 112 -2.22 8.72 15.81
C ILE A 112 -1.67 9.64 16.91
N THR A 113 -0.59 9.22 17.58
CA THR A 113 0.00 9.97 18.69
C THR A 113 1.14 10.88 18.22
N PRO A 114 1.42 11.98 18.95
CA PRO A 114 2.58 12.82 18.65
C PRO A 114 3.91 12.05 18.66
N SER A 115 4.05 11.03 19.51
CA SER A 115 5.26 10.22 19.59
C SER A 115 5.47 9.38 18.33
N GLU A 116 4.41 8.80 17.76
CA GLU A 116 4.48 8.05 16.52
C GLU A 116 4.80 8.97 15.33
N VAL A 117 4.15 10.13 15.26
CA VAL A 117 4.44 11.13 14.23
C VAL A 117 5.90 11.60 14.31
N ALA A 118 6.39 11.85 15.53
CA ALA A 118 7.80 12.24 15.73
C ALA A 118 8.77 11.15 15.25
N GLN A 119 8.45 9.88 15.45
CA GLN A 119 9.25 8.77 14.93
C GLN A 119 9.27 8.73 13.40
N ALA A 120 8.13 8.98 12.76
CA ALA A 120 8.05 9.08 11.31
C ALA A 120 8.88 10.23 10.75
N VAL A 121 8.75 11.41 11.36
CA VAL A 121 9.51 12.63 10.97
C VAL A 121 11.03 12.40 11.09
N LYS A 122 11.48 11.79 12.19
CA LYS A 122 12.91 11.47 12.39
C LYS A 122 13.49 10.56 11.29
N ARG A 123 12.67 9.75 10.66
CA ARG A 123 13.05 8.88 9.54
C ARG A 123 12.88 9.52 8.17
N GLY A 124 12.53 10.79 8.13
CA GLY A 124 12.37 11.55 6.90
C GLY A 124 11.06 11.32 6.17
N LEU A 125 10.08 10.68 6.83
CA LEU A 125 8.76 10.51 6.24
C LEU A 125 7.98 11.83 6.25
N SER A 126 7.40 12.18 5.11
CA SER A 126 6.60 13.41 4.96
C SER A 126 5.08 13.12 4.98
N VAL A 127 4.70 11.87 4.90
CA VAL A 127 3.29 11.43 4.90
C VAL A 127 3.13 10.24 5.82
N VAL A 128 2.05 10.23 6.57
CA VAL A 128 1.63 9.12 7.43
C VAL A 128 0.14 8.85 7.21
N LYS A 129 -0.29 7.66 7.57
CA LYS A 129 -1.73 7.33 7.63
C LYS A 129 -2.28 7.75 9.00
N PHE A 130 -3.37 8.47 8.99
CA PHE A 130 -4.06 8.89 10.23
C PHE A 130 -5.39 8.16 10.37
#